data_7fb7ca91b59a1cbdb76d84bf4fb04798
#
_entry.id   7fb7ca91b59a1cbdb76d84bf4fb04798
#
_cell.length_a   1.000
_cell.length_b   1.000
_cell.length_c   1.000
_cell.angle_alpha   90.00
_cell.angle_beta   90.00
_cell.angle_gamma   90.00
#
_symmetry.space_group_name_H-M   'P 1'
#
loop_
_entity.id
_entity.type
_entity.pdbx_description
1 polymer ?
#
loop_
_entity_poly.entity_id
_entity_poly.type
_entity_poly.pdbx_seq_one_letter_code
_entity_poly.pdbx_strand_id
1 'polypeptide(L)'
;MSNIVVDKSKVPWWVSNVIVPLVNLTLALLVSGLFIFIAGENPIEAVKLIIYGSFGYIQGFAYTLYYTTNFIFTGLAFAVAFHCRLFNIGGEGQAYIGGLGVFLAAINLSFLPVPIVWLLAIFGAFLFGAAWAYIPAYLQSKRGSHVVITTIMFNFIASSLMIFLLVDVIRDTNQMAPHTVKLPEEIWLPSFEAFSGILGIKIRYSPLNLTFLLAIASLFFVWFLVWKTKWGYEMRAVGHNTQAAIYAGISPHKNIIIAMCISGGLAGLLGVNEILGVSHKIQAGFPAGYGFTGIAVALMGRNHPIGILPAAFLFGILYQGGSEVTFEMPNITRYMFVAVQGLIILFSGALENLFRPQIESFFVRRLNREVNL
;
A
#
# COMPACT_ATOMS: atom_id res chain seq x y z
N MET A 1 -10.98 -1.60 -34.00
CA MET A 1 -11.88 -1.30 -32.87
C MET A 1 -12.28 0.16 -33.01
N SER A 2 -13.57 0.45 -33.31
CA SER A 2 -14.07 1.81 -33.46
C SER A 2 -13.91 2.57 -32.13
N ASN A 3 -13.21 3.71 -32.15
CA ASN A 3 -13.12 4.62 -31.00
C ASN A 3 -14.54 5.10 -30.65
N ILE A 4 -15.15 4.46 -29.66
CA ILE A 4 -16.44 4.89 -29.12
C ILE A 4 -16.17 6.15 -28.30
N VAL A 5 -16.37 7.31 -28.90
CA VAL A 5 -16.31 8.59 -28.21
C VAL A 5 -17.59 8.73 -27.39
N VAL A 6 -17.52 8.43 -26.11
CA VAL A 6 -18.65 8.64 -25.19
C VAL A 6 -18.62 10.08 -24.69
N ASP A 7 -19.73 10.79 -24.83
CA ASP A 7 -19.88 12.11 -24.24
C ASP A 7 -19.94 11.96 -22.71
N LYS A 8 -18.83 12.27 -22.04
CA LYS A 8 -18.66 12.10 -20.58
C LYS A 8 -19.64 12.95 -19.75
N SER A 9 -20.21 14.02 -20.33
CA SER A 9 -21.17 14.87 -19.64
C SER A 9 -22.53 14.18 -19.42
N LYS A 10 -22.82 13.14 -20.19
CA LYS A 10 -24.08 12.38 -20.14
C LYS A 10 -23.99 11.10 -19.31
N VAL A 11 -22.81 10.77 -18.76
CA VAL A 11 -22.63 9.56 -17.96
C VAL A 11 -22.98 9.86 -16.51
N PRO A 12 -23.96 9.19 -15.90
CA PRO A 12 -24.30 9.37 -14.49
C PRO A 12 -23.11 9.03 -13.59
N TRP A 13 -22.91 9.83 -12.53
CA TRP A 13 -21.82 9.65 -11.58
C TRP A 13 -21.71 8.22 -11.01
N TRP A 14 -22.85 7.61 -10.70
CA TRP A 14 -22.90 6.24 -10.15
C TRP A 14 -22.47 5.17 -11.15
N VAL A 15 -22.64 5.38 -12.47
CA VAL A 15 -22.14 4.44 -13.48
C VAL A 15 -20.62 4.38 -13.47
N SER A 16 -19.97 5.54 -13.54
CA SER A 16 -18.50 5.62 -13.58
C SER A 16 -17.83 5.26 -12.27
N ASN A 17 -18.47 5.52 -11.11
CA ASN A 17 -17.82 5.39 -9.79
C ASN A 17 -18.29 4.16 -9.00
N VAL A 18 -19.40 3.51 -9.39
CA VAL A 18 -19.91 2.31 -8.70
C VAL A 18 -19.98 1.13 -9.66
N ILE A 19 -20.70 1.26 -10.79
CA ILE A 19 -20.92 0.12 -11.70
C ILE A 19 -19.63 -0.33 -12.37
N VAL A 20 -18.83 0.59 -12.91
CA VAL A 20 -17.58 0.22 -13.58
C VAL A 20 -16.63 -0.54 -12.64
N PRO A 21 -16.33 -0.08 -11.41
CA PRO A 21 -15.53 -0.85 -10.46
C PRO A 21 -16.14 -2.21 -10.08
N LEU A 22 -17.47 -2.27 -9.90
CA LEU A 22 -18.14 -3.54 -9.58
C LEU A 22 -18.05 -4.56 -10.72
N VAL A 23 -18.26 -4.14 -11.96
CA VAL A 23 -18.11 -5.03 -13.13
C VAL A 23 -16.67 -5.54 -13.24
N ASN A 24 -15.69 -4.65 -13.07
CA ASN A 24 -14.29 -5.04 -13.13
C ASN A 24 -13.90 -6.01 -12.01
N LEU A 25 -14.39 -5.77 -10.79
CA LEU A 25 -14.18 -6.69 -9.67
C LEU A 25 -14.85 -8.05 -9.92
N THR A 26 -16.07 -8.06 -10.47
CA THR A 26 -16.76 -9.31 -10.83
C THR A 26 -16.00 -10.08 -11.89
N LEU A 27 -15.51 -9.43 -12.94
CA LEU A 27 -14.67 -10.04 -13.96
C LEU A 27 -13.34 -10.59 -13.36
N ALA A 28 -12.72 -9.83 -12.47
CA ALA A 28 -11.53 -10.26 -11.75
C ALA A 28 -11.80 -11.55 -10.94
N LEU A 29 -12.90 -11.58 -10.21
CA LEU A 29 -13.30 -12.75 -9.43
C LEU A 29 -13.65 -13.95 -10.32
N LEU A 30 -14.29 -13.75 -11.47
CA LEU A 30 -14.60 -14.83 -12.42
C LEU A 30 -13.33 -15.45 -13.01
N VAL A 31 -12.36 -14.62 -13.45
CA VAL A 31 -11.09 -15.12 -13.99
C VAL A 31 -10.25 -15.81 -12.91
N SER A 32 -10.23 -15.23 -11.70
CA SER A 32 -9.55 -15.84 -10.55
C SER A 32 -10.23 -17.16 -10.14
N GLY A 33 -11.56 -17.21 -10.19
CA GLY A 33 -12.33 -18.42 -9.95
C GLY A 33 -12.05 -19.51 -10.99
N LEU A 34 -11.90 -19.15 -12.27
CA LEU A 34 -11.49 -20.10 -13.31
C LEU A 34 -10.09 -20.67 -13.02
N PHE A 35 -9.16 -19.85 -12.55
CA PHE A 35 -7.83 -20.30 -12.15
C PHE A 35 -7.88 -21.29 -10.99
N ILE A 36 -8.71 -21.03 -9.96
CA ILE A 36 -8.94 -21.93 -8.83
C ILE A 36 -9.59 -23.24 -9.29
N PHE A 37 -10.55 -23.18 -10.23
CA PHE A 37 -11.20 -24.33 -10.80
C PHE A 37 -10.21 -25.24 -11.58
N ILE A 38 -9.31 -24.63 -12.37
CA ILE A 38 -8.25 -25.37 -13.08
C ILE A 38 -7.27 -26.04 -12.10
N ALA A 39 -7.04 -25.45 -10.92
CA ALA A 39 -6.26 -26.04 -9.86
C ALA A 39 -6.94 -27.23 -9.17
N GLY A 40 -8.18 -27.56 -9.54
CA GLY A 40 -8.95 -28.67 -9.00
C GLY A 40 -9.75 -28.35 -7.74
N GLU A 41 -9.91 -27.06 -7.42
CA GLU A 41 -10.62 -26.61 -6.22
C GLU A 41 -11.92 -25.88 -6.58
N ASN A 42 -12.83 -25.77 -5.61
CA ASN A 42 -14.12 -25.12 -5.81
C ASN A 42 -14.01 -23.58 -5.61
N PRO A 43 -14.23 -22.78 -6.69
CA PRO A 43 -14.12 -21.32 -6.59
C PRO A 43 -15.11 -20.68 -5.61
N ILE A 44 -16.32 -21.25 -5.47
CA ILE A 44 -17.34 -20.74 -4.56
C ILE A 44 -16.92 -20.95 -3.12
N GLU A 45 -16.31 -22.08 -2.81
CA GLU A 45 -15.78 -22.40 -1.49
C GLU A 45 -14.59 -21.50 -1.15
N ALA A 46 -13.71 -21.25 -2.12
CA ALA A 46 -12.61 -20.27 -1.96
C ALA A 46 -13.13 -18.86 -1.60
N VAL A 47 -14.18 -18.38 -2.26
CA VAL A 47 -14.80 -17.08 -1.92
C VAL A 47 -15.39 -17.10 -0.51
N LYS A 48 -16.06 -18.20 -0.12
CA LYS A 48 -16.57 -18.33 1.24
C LYS A 48 -15.45 -18.32 2.28
N LEU A 49 -14.36 -19.01 2.03
CA LEU A 49 -13.18 -19.03 2.91
C LEU A 49 -12.53 -17.64 2.99
N ILE A 50 -12.44 -16.88 1.89
CA ILE A 50 -11.94 -15.51 1.91
C ILE A 50 -12.82 -14.63 2.82
N ILE A 51 -14.13 -14.72 2.69
CA ILE A 51 -15.07 -13.94 3.51
C ILE A 51 -15.01 -14.39 4.97
N TYR A 52 -15.01 -15.69 5.22
CA TYR A 52 -14.93 -16.25 6.57
C TYR A 52 -13.61 -15.88 7.26
N GLY A 53 -12.47 -16.06 6.58
CA GLY A 53 -11.15 -15.72 7.10
C GLY A 53 -10.98 -14.24 7.44
N SER A 54 -11.70 -13.37 6.72
CA SER A 54 -11.61 -11.92 6.93
C SER A 54 -12.62 -11.38 7.95
N PHE A 55 -13.82 -12.01 8.07
CA PHE A 55 -14.93 -11.48 8.86
C PHE A 55 -15.57 -12.49 9.81
N GLY A 56 -15.32 -13.80 9.62
CA GLY A 56 -15.99 -14.85 10.37
C GLY A 56 -15.60 -14.94 11.84
N TYR A 57 -14.45 -14.37 12.21
CA TYR A 57 -13.95 -14.32 13.58
C TYR A 57 -13.14 -13.06 13.84
N ILE A 58 -13.09 -12.63 15.10
CA ILE A 58 -12.53 -11.32 15.48
C ILE A 58 -11.04 -11.21 15.11
N GLN A 59 -10.26 -12.27 15.28
CA GLN A 59 -8.84 -12.28 14.92
C GLN A 59 -8.65 -12.09 13.41
N GLY A 60 -9.46 -12.76 12.57
CA GLY A 60 -9.42 -12.60 11.11
C GLY A 60 -9.68 -11.16 10.67
N PHE A 61 -10.67 -10.52 11.31
CA PHE A 61 -10.94 -9.10 11.08
C PHE A 61 -9.76 -8.20 11.51
N ALA A 62 -9.15 -8.50 12.65
CA ALA A 62 -7.99 -7.76 13.14
C ALA A 62 -6.76 -7.93 12.22
N TYR A 63 -6.52 -9.13 11.70
CA TYR A 63 -5.49 -9.35 10.66
C TYR A 63 -5.81 -8.61 9.37
N THR A 64 -7.07 -8.57 8.96
CA THR A 64 -7.51 -7.79 7.79
C THR A 64 -7.16 -6.31 7.95
N LEU A 65 -7.42 -5.71 9.12
CA LEU A 65 -7.06 -4.32 9.41
C LEU A 65 -5.55 -4.10 9.52
N TYR A 66 -4.80 -5.07 10.04
CA TYR A 66 -3.34 -5.04 10.06
C TYR A 66 -2.76 -4.97 8.63
N TYR A 67 -3.19 -5.84 7.72
CA TYR A 67 -2.77 -5.76 6.31
C TYR A 67 -3.23 -4.46 5.66
N THR A 68 -4.45 -4.01 5.94
CA THR A 68 -4.98 -2.73 5.48
C THR A 68 -4.06 -1.57 5.88
N THR A 69 -3.53 -1.58 7.09
CA THR A 69 -2.58 -0.57 7.59
C THR A 69 -1.34 -0.48 6.70
N ASN A 70 -0.73 -1.61 6.37
CA ASN A 70 0.44 -1.68 5.49
C ASN A 70 0.12 -1.15 4.09
N PHE A 71 -1.05 -1.50 3.55
CA PHE A 71 -1.47 -1.07 2.22
C PHE A 71 -1.87 0.41 2.17
N ILE A 72 -2.37 0.99 3.25
CA ILE A 72 -2.60 2.44 3.33
C ILE A 72 -1.28 3.18 3.18
N PHE A 73 -0.23 2.82 3.94
CA PHE A 73 1.06 3.50 3.87
C PHE A 73 1.69 3.38 2.48
N THR A 74 1.76 2.17 1.93
CA THR A 74 2.39 1.93 0.63
C THR A 74 1.57 2.49 -0.53
N GLY A 75 0.24 2.46 -0.44
CA GLY A 75 -0.67 3.08 -1.41
C GLY A 75 -0.55 4.60 -1.41
N LEU A 76 -0.52 5.24 -0.23
CA LEU A 76 -0.30 6.68 -0.12
C LEU A 76 1.07 7.09 -0.62
N ALA A 77 2.11 6.29 -0.33
CA ALA A 77 3.46 6.50 -0.81
C ALA A 77 3.49 6.61 -2.34
N PHE A 78 2.93 5.63 -3.03
CA PHE A 78 2.85 5.67 -4.49
C PHE A 78 2.01 6.85 -4.99
N ALA A 79 0.84 7.10 -4.40
CA ALA A 79 -0.08 8.15 -4.83
C ALA A 79 0.54 9.55 -4.78
N VAL A 80 1.31 9.88 -3.73
CA VAL A 80 1.99 11.18 -3.62
C VAL A 80 2.99 11.38 -4.76
N ALA A 81 3.85 10.40 -5.06
CA ALA A 81 4.79 10.47 -6.16
C ALA A 81 4.05 10.60 -7.51
N PHE A 82 2.94 9.86 -7.67
CA PHE A 82 2.16 9.85 -8.91
C PHE A 82 1.50 11.19 -9.23
N HIS A 83 1.22 12.05 -8.25
CA HIS A 83 0.76 13.41 -8.50
C HIS A 83 1.78 14.28 -9.23
N CYS A 84 3.07 13.95 -9.15
CA CYS A 84 4.12 14.51 -10.02
C CYS A 84 4.39 13.68 -11.28
N ARG A 85 3.52 12.72 -11.60
CA ARG A 85 3.72 11.70 -12.65
C ARG A 85 4.99 10.87 -12.49
N LEU A 86 5.44 10.69 -11.27
CA LEU A 86 6.56 9.82 -10.94
C LEU A 86 6.03 8.44 -10.55
N PHE A 87 6.45 7.43 -11.28
CA PHE A 87 6.08 6.04 -11.01
C PHE A 87 7.11 5.43 -10.04
N ASN A 88 6.92 5.70 -8.73
CA ASN A 88 7.83 5.23 -7.68
C ASN A 88 7.58 3.74 -7.38
N ILE A 89 8.43 2.85 -7.90
CA ILE A 89 8.39 1.41 -7.59
C ILE A 89 9.28 1.08 -6.38
N GLY A 90 9.97 2.08 -5.81
CA GLY A 90 10.91 1.92 -4.71
C GLY A 90 10.28 1.69 -3.32
N GLY A 91 8.96 1.62 -3.22
CA GLY A 91 8.25 1.51 -1.95
C GLY A 91 8.71 0.34 -1.07
N GLU A 92 9.10 -0.78 -1.67
CA GLU A 92 9.62 -1.96 -0.96
C GLU A 92 10.95 -1.66 -0.25
N GLY A 93 11.93 -1.12 -0.97
CA GLY A 93 13.22 -0.74 -0.40
C GLY A 93 13.14 0.42 0.57
N GLN A 94 12.25 1.39 0.29
CA GLN A 94 11.99 2.53 1.17
C GLN A 94 11.37 2.07 2.50
N ALA A 95 10.45 1.11 2.47
CA ALA A 95 9.90 0.48 3.67
C ALA A 95 10.97 -0.30 4.45
N TYR A 96 11.84 -1.02 3.75
CA TYR A 96 12.91 -1.79 4.36
C TYR A 96 13.89 -0.88 5.13
N ILE A 97 14.35 0.20 4.49
CA ILE A 97 15.24 1.18 5.12
C ILE A 97 14.51 2.02 6.18
N GLY A 98 13.22 2.31 5.97
CA GLY A 98 12.37 2.94 6.98
C GLY A 98 12.28 2.10 8.26
N GLY A 99 12.14 0.78 8.13
CA GLY A 99 12.18 -0.14 9.27
C GLY A 99 13.51 -0.13 10.01
N LEU A 100 14.64 0.00 9.32
CA LEU A 100 15.94 0.22 9.97
C LEU A 100 15.90 1.50 10.81
N GLY A 101 15.32 2.59 10.29
CA GLY A 101 15.15 3.84 11.04
C GLY A 101 14.30 3.66 12.30
N VAL A 102 13.22 2.87 12.24
CA VAL A 102 12.41 2.51 13.42
C VAL A 102 13.25 1.80 14.46
N PHE A 103 13.96 0.74 14.06
CA PHE A 103 14.74 -0.08 14.97
C PHE A 103 15.86 0.72 15.63
N LEU A 104 16.63 1.48 14.86
CA LEU A 104 17.72 2.29 15.38
C LEU A 104 17.24 3.36 16.36
N ALA A 105 16.12 4.03 16.06
CA ALA A 105 15.54 4.99 16.98
C ALA A 105 15.05 4.30 18.26
N ALA A 106 14.33 3.20 18.14
CA ALA A 106 13.73 2.49 19.27
C ALA A 106 14.78 1.89 20.20
N ILE A 107 15.83 1.24 19.68
CA ILE A 107 16.84 0.57 20.50
C ILE A 107 17.77 1.55 21.19
N ASN A 108 18.22 2.61 20.49
CA ASN A 108 19.16 3.58 21.04
C ASN A 108 18.53 4.61 21.98
N LEU A 109 17.22 4.85 21.86
CA LEU A 109 16.49 5.85 22.64
C LEU A 109 15.52 5.21 23.65
N SER A 110 15.64 3.91 23.91
CA SER A 110 14.78 3.16 24.82
C SER A 110 14.79 3.66 26.28
N PHE A 111 15.79 4.45 26.65
CA PHE A 111 15.89 5.10 27.96
C PHE A 111 14.94 6.31 28.15
N LEU A 112 14.32 6.79 27.06
CA LEU A 112 13.36 7.90 27.10
C LEU A 112 11.94 7.40 27.44
N PRO A 113 11.04 8.30 27.88
CA PRO A 113 9.63 7.95 28.07
C PRO A 113 9.03 7.34 26.81
N VAL A 114 8.28 6.26 26.96
CA VAL A 114 7.73 5.44 25.86
C VAL A 114 7.05 6.24 24.74
N PRO A 115 6.17 7.23 25.02
CA PRO A 115 5.55 8.01 23.95
C PRO A 115 6.57 8.80 23.10
N ILE A 116 7.68 9.24 23.71
CA ILE A 116 8.75 9.96 22.98
C ILE A 116 9.49 8.96 22.08
N VAL A 117 9.76 7.76 22.54
CA VAL A 117 10.39 6.70 21.73
C VAL A 117 9.53 6.39 20.51
N TRP A 118 8.22 6.26 20.66
CA TRP A 118 7.29 6.05 19.55
C TRP A 118 7.34 7.19 18.52
N LEU A 119 7.29 8.45 18.97
CA LEU A 119 7.38 9.60 18.07
C LEU A 119 8.72 9.64 17.32
N LEU A 120 9.82 9.36 18.00
CA LEU A 120 11.14 9.34 17.38
C LEU A 120 11.32 8.15 16.44
N ALA A 121 10.72 7.00 16.72
CA ALA A 121 10.72 5.86 15.83
C ALA A 121 9.87 6.10 14.56
N ILE A 122 8.69 6.74 14.70
CA ILE A 122 7.87 7.18 13.56
C ILE A 122 8.63 8.19 12.71
N PHE A 123 9.30 9.16 13.33
CA PHE A 123 10.13 10.13 12.63
C PHE A 123 11.34 9.46 11.96
N GLY A 124 11.99 8.50 12.63
CA GLY A 124 13.07 7.68 12.07
C GLY A 124 12.63 6.88 10.86
N ALA A 125 11.46 6.24 10.93
CA ALA A 125 10.86 5.53 9.79
C ALA A 125 10.69 6.45 8.58
N PHE A 126 10.09 7.62 8.81
CA PHE A 126 9.84 8.60 7.75
C PHE A 126 11.15 9.17 7.19
N LEU A 127 12.09 9.54 8.04
CA LEU A 127 13.36 10.13 7.65
C LEU A 127 14.23 9.17 6.82
N PHE A 128 14.37 7.92 7.27
CA PHE A 128 15.16 6.91 6.58
C PHE A 128 14.53 6.51 5.24
N GLY A 129 13.22 6.33 5.19
CA GLY A 129 12.49 6.09 3.93
C GLY A 129 12.61 7.27 2.96
N ALA A 130 12.48 8.51 3.45
CA ALA A 130 12.65 9.72 2.65
C ALA A 130 14.09 9.89 2.14
N ALA A 131 15.09 9.66 2.99
CA ALA A 131 16.50 9.72 2.61
C ALA A 131 16.84 8.70 1.53
N TRP A 132 16.29 7.48 1.63
CA TRP A 132 16.47 6.46 0.61
C TRP A 132 15.84 6.87 -0.73
N ALA A 133 14.64 7.45 -0.71
CA ALA A 133 13.95 7.94 -1.88
C ALA A 133 14.59 9.20 -2.50
N TYR A 134 15.35 9.97 -1.72
CA TYR A 134 16.04 11.17 -2.18
C TYR A 134 17.03 10.87 -3.30
N ILE A 135 17.76 9.75 -3.23
CA ILE A 135 18.80 9.42 -4.22
C ILE A 135 18.19 9.21 -5.63
N PRO A 136 17.17 8.30 -5.81
CA PRO A 136 16.49 8.17 -7.10
C PRO A 136 15.83 9.48 -7.56
N ALA A 137 15.27 10.27 -6.62
CA ALA A 137 14.67 11.56 -6.93
C ALA A 137 15.69 12.57 -7.49
N TYR A 138 16.87 12.65 -6.88
CA TYR A 138 17.96 13.48 -7.34
C TYR A 138 18.44 13.06 -8.74
N LEU A 139 18.63 11.75 -8.94
CA LEU A 139 19.03 11.20 -10.24
C LEU A 139 18.01 11.51 -11.34
N GLN A 140 16.71 11.36 -11.05
CA GLN A 140 15.63 11.72 -11.97
C GLN A 140 15.65 13.23 -12.26
N SER A 141 15.70 14.07 -11.23
CA SER A 141 15.49 15.52 -11.39
C SER A 141 16.70 16.25 -11.97
N LYS A 142 17.94 15.81 -11.68
CA LYS A 142 19.19 16.49 -12.05
C LYS A 142 19.98 15.80 -13.15
N ARG A 143 19.84 14.47 -13.30
CA ARG A 143 20.60 13.68 -14.26
C ARG A 143 19.73 13.08 -15.37
N GLY A 144 18.40 13.24 -15.31
CA GLY A 144 17.46 12.73 -16.32
C GLY A 144 17.32 11.20 -16.33
N SER A 145 17.76 10.52 -15.27
CA SER A 145 17.59 9.06 -15.17
C SER A 145 16.12 8.68 -15.06
N HIS A 146 15.73 7.52 -15.57
CA HIS A 146 14.34 7.06 -15.51
C HIS A 146 13.99 6.57 -14.10
N VAL A 147 13.01 7.23 -13.44
CA VAL A 147 12.65 6.97 -12.02
C VAL A 147 12.29 5.51 -11.76
N VAL A 148 11.59 4.86 -12.68
CA VAL A 148 11.19 3.44 -12.55
C VAL A 148 12.42 2.54 -12.41
N ILE A 149 13.41 2.72 -13.30
CA ILE A 149 14.62 1.89 -13.31
C ILE A 149 15.43 2.12 -12.04
N THR A 150 15.64 3.39 -11.69
CA THR A 150 16.43 3.73 -10.50
C THR A 150 15.77 3.24 -9.22
N THR A 151 14.44 3.39 -9.07
CA THR A 151 13.75 2.93 -7.86
C THR A 151 13.71 1.41 -7.73
N ILE A 152 13.58 0.66 -8.85
CA ILE A 152 13.70 -0.81 -8.82
C ILE A 152 15.11 -1.23 -8.39
N MET A 153 16.16 -0.61 -8.96
CA MET A 153 17.54 -0.93 -8.56
C MET A 153 17.78 -0.63 -7.08
N PHE A 154 17.21 0.45 -6.56
CA PHE A 154 17.32 0.81 -5.15
C PHE A 154 16.56 -0.16 -4.21
N ASN A 155 15.55 -0.90 -4.68
CA ASN A 155 14.97 -2.01 -3.92
C ASN A 155 15.97 -3.16 -3.73
N PHE A 156 16.70 -3.54 -4.79
CA PHE A 156 17.72 -4.58 -4.70
C PHE A 156 18.89 -4.15 -3.81
N ILE A 157 19.35 -2.89 -3.95
CA ILE A 157 20.40 -2.34 -3.09
C ILE A 157 19.94 -2.32 -1.61
N ALA A 158 18.70 -1.89 -1.33
CA ALA A 158 18.13 -1.91 0.01
C ALA A 158 18.10 -3.33 0.59
N SER A 159 17.64 -4.30 -0.21
CA SER A 159 17.59 -5.71 0.22
C SER A 159 18.98 -6.26 0.53
N SER A 160 19.96 -6.03 -0.36
CA SER A 160 21.35 -6.47 -0.14
C SER A 160 22.00 -5.79 1.06
N LEU A 161 21.78 -4.47 1.21
CA LEU A 161 22.28 -3.72 2.38
C LEU A 161 21.68 -4.24 3.68
N MET A 162 20.39 -4.51 3.71
CA MET A 162 19.74 -5.03 4.92
C MET A 162 20.19 -6.43 5.26
N ILE A 163 20.40 -7.31 4.27
CA ILE A 163 20.97 -8.64 4.52
C ILE A 163 22.38 -8.51 5.12
N PHE A 164 23.25 -7.66 4.56
CA PHE A 164 24.58 -7.39 5.10
C PHE A 164 24.49 -6.89 6.54
N LEU A 165 23.63 -5.90 6.83
CA LEU A 165 23.47 -5.38 8.18
C LEU A 165 22.97 -6.46 9.16
N LEU A 166 22.01 -7.29 8.75
CA LEU A 166 21.42 -8.34 9.59
C LEU A 166 22.34 -9.53 9.82
N VAL A 167 23.32 -9.76 8.95
CA VAL A 167 24.26 -10.89 9.10
C VAL A 167 25.53 -10.45 9.84
N ASP A 168 26.11 -9.29 9.47
CA ASP A 168 27.46 -8.90 9.86
C ASP A 168 27.52 -7.78 10.92
N VAL A 169 26.47 -6.94 11.04
CA VAL A 169 26.55 -5.70 11.85
C VAL A 169 25.62 -5.70 13.06
N ILE A 170 24.31 -5.97 12.85
CA ILE A 170 23.28 -5.83 13.89
C ILE A 170 22.60 -7.17 14.24
N ARG A 171 23.26 -8.26 13.90
CA ARG A 171 22.76 -9.62 14.16
C ARG A 171 22.63 -9.90 15.66
N ASP A 172 21.57 -10.61 16.04
CA ASP A 172 21.51 -11.31 17.32
C ASP A 172 22.44 -12.53 17.28
N THR A 173 23.56 -12.45 18.01
CA THR A 173 24.55 -13.52 18.02
C THR A 173 24.08 -14.81 18.71
N ASN A 174 22.98 -14.74 19.48
CA ASN A 174 22.42 -15.88 20.18
C ASN A 174 21.52 -16.76 19.28
N GLN A 175 21.27 -16.34 18.03
CA GLN A 175 20.37 -17.05 17.12
C GLN A 175 21.03 -17.26 15.75
N MET A 176 20.64 -18.39 15.10
CA MET A 176 21.14 -18.69 13.75
C MET A 176 20.49 -17.84 12.65
N ALA A 177 19.22 -17.51 12.80
CA ALA A 177 18.48 -16.74 11.79
C ALA A 177 18.97 -15.28 11.71
N PRO A 178 19.04 -14.68 10.50
CA PRO A 178 19.48 -13.30 10.31
C PRO A 178 18.39 -12.33 10.74
N HIS A 179 18.41 -11.94 12.00
CA HIS A 179 17.53 -10.92 12.57
C HIS A 179 18.25 -10.15 13.69
N THR A 180 17.71 -8.98 14.02
CA THR A 180 18.22 -8.17 15.13
C THR A 180 17.79 -8.73 16.49
N VAL A 181 18.40 -8.23 17.55
CA VAL A 181 17.87 -8.41 18.90
C VAL A 181 16.42 -7.88 18.98
N LYS A 182 15.64 -8.49 19.88
CA LYS A 182 14.28 -8.05 20.12
C LYS A 182 14.27 -6.72 20.85
N LEU A 183 13.37 -5.82 20.47
CA LEU A 183 13.17 -4.55 21.19
C LEU A 183 12.62 -4.81 22.60
N PRO A 184 12.98 -3.98 23.61
CA PRO A 184 12.40 -4.05 24.95
C PRO A 184 10.86 -4.05 24.93
N GLU A 185 10.23 -4.84 25.80
CA GLU A 185 8.76 -4.99 25.79
C GLU A 185 8.03 -3.70 26.14
N GLU A 186 8.65 -2.85 26.95
CA GLU A 186 8.07 -1.57 27.40
C GLU A 186 7.79 -0.61 26.25
N ILE A 187 8.57 -0.70 25.16
CA ILE A 187 8.43 0.21 24.01
C ILE A 187 7.59 -0.36 22.85
N TRP A 188 7.03 -1.56 23.00
CA TRP A 188 6.14 -2.10 21.99
C TRP A 188 4.89 -1.26 21.84
N LEU A 189 4.39 -1.16 20.63
CA LEU A 189 3.09 -0.52 20.42
C LEU A 189 1.98 -1.42 20.99
N PRO A 190 1.05 -0.84 21.76
CA PRO A 190 -0.05 -1.62 22.31
C PRO A 190 -0.89 -2.23 21.17
N SER A 191 -1.08 -3.54 21.26
CA SER A 191 -1.97 -4.28 20.37
C SER A 191 -3.44 -4.02 20.71
N PHE A 192 -4.34 -4.32 19.80
CA PHE A 192 -5.77 -4.23 20.04
C PHE A 192 -6.24 -5.16 21.18
N GLU A 193 -5.47 -6.21 21.48
CA GLU A 193 -5.69 -7.09 22.63
C GLU A 193 -5.66 -6.30 23.95
N ALA A 194 -4.69 -5.37 24.11
CA ALA A 194 -4.60 -4.55 25.30
C ALA A 194 -5.82 -3.65 25.50
N PHE A 195 -6.40 -3.12 24.42
CA PHE A 195 -7.61 -2.29 24.48
C PHE A 195 -8.89 -3.12 24.63
N SER A 196 -8.94 -4.33 24.07
CA SER A 196 -10.11 -5.20 24.17
C SER A 196 -10.40 -5.67 25.59
N GLY A 197 -9.35 -5.81 26.41
CA GLY A 197 -9.48 -6.08 27.84
C GLY A 197 -10.25 -5.00 28.60
N ILE A 198 -10.09 -3.73 28.20
CA ILE A 198 -10.83 -2.59 28.76
C ILE A 198 -12.32 -2.63 28.36
N LEU A 199 -12.62 -3.14 27.16
CA LEU A 199 -13.97 -3.26 26.61
C LEU A 199 -14.67 -4.58 26.99
N GLY A 200 -14.03 -5.44 27.80
CA GLY A 200 -14.59 -6.74 28.22
C GLY A 200 -14.62 -7.80 27.11
N ILE A 201 -13.99 -7.55 25.97
CA ILE A 201 -13.93 -8.48 24.82
C ILE A 201 -12.60 -9.23 24.90
N LYS A 202 -12.61 -10.54 25.11
CA LYS A 202 -11.39 -11.35 25.12
C LYS A 202 -10.96 -11.67 23.70
N ILE A 203 -10.09 -10.83 23.13
CA ILE A 203 -9.42 -11.09 21.86
C ILE A 203 -8.03 -11.65 22.19
N ARG A 204 -7.77 -12.89 21.82
CA ARG A 204 -6.43 -13.47 21.92
C ARG A 204 -5.67 -13.22 20.64
N TYR A 205 -4.43 -12.74 20.75
CA TYR A 205 -3.46 -12.58 19.65
C TYR A 205 -4.00 -11.76 18.47
N SER A 206 -3.81 -10.47 18.51
CA SER A 206 -4.16 -9.59 17.40
C SER A 206 -2.92 -8.79 16.96
N PRO A 207 -2.53 -8.84 15.66
CA PRO A 207 -1.46 -8.01 15.14
C PRO A 207 -1.90 -6.56 14.94
N LEU A 208 -3.21 -6.29 15.02
CA LEU A 208 -3.73 -4.93 14.94
C LEU A 208 -3.24 -4.12 16.13
N ASN A 209 -2.61 -3.00 15.86
CA ASN A 209 -1.97 -2.14 16.85
C ASN A 209 -2.26 -0.66 16.57
N LEU A 210 -1.73 0.23 17.40
CA LEU A 210 -1.97 1.67 17.32
C LEU A 210 -1.56 2.29 15.97
N THR A 211 -0.72 1.63 15.17
CA THR A 211 -0.29 2.12 13.85
C THR A 211 -1.45 2.27 12.87
N PHE A 212 -2.57 1.54 13.09
CA PHE A 212 -3.79 1.75 12.28
C PHE A 212 -4.30 3.19 12.38
N LEU A 213 -4.27 3.78 13.57
CA LEU A 213 -4.65 5.20 13.74
C LEU A 213 -3.66 6.13 13.03
N LEU A 214 -2.36 5.80 13.04
CA LEU A 214 -1.35 6.53 12.27
C LEU A 214 -1.61 6.42 10.76
N ALA A 215 -2.06 5.27 10.27
CA ALA A 215 -2.42 5.10 8.86
C ALA A 215 -3.64 5.96 8.48
N ILE A 216 -4.68 6.01 9.32
CA ILE A 216 -5.83 6.90 9.12
C ILE A 216 -5.39 8.38 9.15
N ALA A 217 -4.53 8.77 10.11
CA ALA A 217 -3.97 10.12 10.16
C ALA A 217 -3.15 10.45 8.90
N SER A 218 -2.42 9.47 8.34
CA SER A 218 -1.66 9.62 7.10
C SER A 218 -2.55 9.82 5.88
N LEU A 219 -3.74 9.18 5.81
CA LEU A 219 -4.74 9.46 4.77
C LEU A 219 -5.18 10.93 4.80
N PHE A 220 -5.49 11.43 5.99
CA PHE A 220 -5.87 12.83 6.16
C PHE A 220 -4.72 13.78 5.84
N PHE A 221 -3.51 13.47 6.31
CA PHE A 221 -2.31 14.26 6.03
C PHE A 221 -2.06 14.38 4.52
N VAL A 222 -2.10 13.27 3.77
CA VAL A 222 -1.89 13.28 2.32
C VAL A 222 -3.03 14.02 1.60
N TRP A 223 -4.29 13.84 2.03
CA TRP A 223 -5.40 14.62 1.49
C TRP A 223 -5.17 16.11 1.70
N PHE A 224 -4.83 16.54 2.91
CA PHE A 224 -4.55 17.92 3.20
C PHE A 224 -3.36 18.45 2.39
N LEU A 225 -2.24 17.71 2.39
CA LEU A 225 -1.02 18.08 1.67
C LEU A 225 -1.30 18.31 0.18
N VAL A 226 -1.93 17.33 -0.49
CA VAL A 226 -2.08 17.34 -1.95
C VAL A 226 -3.15 18.34 -2.39
N TRP A 227 -4.28 18.49 -1.66
CA TRP A 227 -5.41 19.30 -2.12
C TRP A 227 -5.56 20.66 -1.44
N LYS A 228 -4.94 20.87 -0.27
CA LYS A 228 -5.13 22.09 0.53
C LYS A 228 -3.86 22.92 0.70
N THR A 229 -2.68 22.46 0.21
CA THR A 229 -1.42 23.20 0.34
C THR A 229 -0.89 23.68 -1.01
N LYS A 230 -0.02 24.70 -0.95
CA LYS A 230 0.74 25.20 -2.10
C LYS A 230 1.62 24.10 -2.72
N TRP A 231 2.27 23.30 -1.88
CA TRP A 231 3.13 22.20 -2.35
C TRP A 231 2.34 21.17 -3.15
N GLY A 232 1.18 20.78 -2.68
CA GLY A 232 0.31 19.85 -3.42
C GLY A 232 -0.18 20.43 -4.74
N TYR A 233 -0.49 21.74 -4.79
CA TYR A 233 -0.81 22.41 -6.05
C TYR A 233 0.37 22.37 -7.02
N GLU A 234 1.58 22.73 -6.56
CA GLU A 234 2.79 22.71 -7.39
C GLU A 234 3.11 21.29 -7.92
N MET A 235 3.01 20.26 -7.06
CA MET A 235 3.18 18.84 -7.45
C MET A 235 2.20 18.46 -8.57
N ARG A 236 0.92 18.78 -8.44
CA ARG A 236 -0.10 18.48 -9.46
C ARG A 236 0.15 19.27 -10.74
N ALA A 237 0.53 20.54 -10.64
CA ALA A 237 0.88 21.36 -11.81
C ALA A 237 2.04 20.78 -12.61
N VAL A 238 3.13 20.38 -11.93
CA VAL A 238 4.29 19.69 -12.54
C VAL A 238 3.85 18.37 -13.20
N GLY A 239 3.00 17.60 -12.53
CA GLY A 239 2.51 16.33 -13.06
C GLY A 239 1.58 16.48 -14.26
N HIS A 240 0.79 17.56 -14.35
CA HIS A 240 -0.08 17.81 -15.50
C HIS A 240 0.71 18.27 -16.74
N ASN A 241 1.54 19.29 -16.57
CA ASN A 241 2.38 19.80 -17.64
C ASN A 241 3.62 20.52 -17.05
N THR A 242 4.77 19.88 -17.16
CA THR A 242 6.03 20.39 -16.64
C THR A 242 6.43 21.72 -17.28
N GLN A 243 6.20 21.93 -18.58
CA GLN A 243 6.54 23.19 -19.25
C GLN A 243 5.65 24.33 -18.77
N ALA A 244 4.34 24.12 -18.68
CA ALA A 244 3.42 25.13 -18.15
C ALA A 244 3.74 25.46 -16.68
N ALA A 245 4.16 24.51 -15.87
CA ALA A 245 4.61 24.73 -14.51
C ALA A 245 5.84 25.66 -14.44
N ILE A 246 6.82 25.47 -15.34
CA ILE A 246 8.00 26.33 -15.44
C ILE A 246 7.60 27.77 -15.80
N TYR A 247 6.70 27.96 -16.77
CA TYR A 247 6.19 29.30 -17.12
C TYR A 247 5.47 29.98 -15.95
N ALA A 248 4.82 29.19 -15.08
CA ALA A 248 4.20 29.70 -13.85
C ALA A 248 5.19 29.90 -12.68
N GLY A 249 6.51 29.77 -12.91
CA GLY A 249 7.55 29.96 -11.89
C GLY A 249 7.69 28.77 -10.92
N ILE A 250 7.07 27.62 -11.21
CA ILE A 250 7.15 26.41 -10.37
C ILE A 250 8.38 25.61 -10.79
N SER A 251 9.24 25.25 -9.83
CA SER A 251 10.43 24.43 -10.07
C SER A 251 10.09 22.93 -10.11
N PRO A 252 10.17 22.24 -11.26
CA PRO A 252 9.94 20.80 -11.33
C PRO A 252 10.94 20.01 -10.49
N HIS A 253 12.22 20.40 -10.50
CA HIS A 253 13.27 19.72 -9.74
C HIS A 253 12.96 19.64 -8.25
N LYS A 254 12.57 20.78 -7.67
CA LYS A 254 12.20 20.85 -6.25
C LYS A 254 11.00 19.95 -5.94
N ASN A 255 9.95 20.02 -6.77
CA ASN A 255 8.71 19.28 -6.53
C ASN A 255 8.89 17.77 -6.72
N ILE A 256 9.72 17.32 -7.68
CA ILE A 256 10.09 15.92 -7.86
C ILE A 256 10.77 15.37 -6.60
N ILE A 257 11.76 16.10 -6.06
CA ILE A 257 12.48 15.66 -4.86
C ILE A 257 11.54 15.61 -3.65
N ILE A 258 10.74 16.66 -3.42
CA ILE A 258 9.82 16.70 -2.28
C ILE A 258 8.79 15.57 -2.37
N ALA A 259 8.17 15.37 -3.54
CA ALA A 259 7.18 14.31 -3.74
C ALA A 259 7.77 12.92 -3.47
N MET A 260 8.97 12.64 -3.96
CA MET A 260 9.65 11.37 -3.74
C MET A 260 10.08 11.17 -2.28
N CYS A 261 10.58 12.22 -1.61
CA CYS A 261 10.93 12.14 -0.19
C CYS A 261 9.70 11.87 0.69
N ILE A 262 8.57 12.54 0.44
CA ILE A 262 7.33 12.28 1.16
C ILE A 262 6.82 10.88 0.86
N SER A 263 6.88 10.46 -0.41
CA SER A 263 6.55 9.09 -0.84
C SER A 263 7.37 8.05 -0.08
N GLY A 264 8.70 8.20 -0.06
CA GLY A 264 9.58 7.27 0.65
C GLY A 264 9.38 7.29 2.16
N GLY A 265 9.12 8.47 2.74
CA GLY A 265 8.79 8.59 4.16
C GLY A 265 7.50 7.84 4.53
N LEU A 266 6.44 7.97 3.72
CA LEU A 266 5.19 7.24 3.91
C LEU A 266 5.39 5.72 3.78
N ALA A 267 6.16 5.26 2.78
CA ALA A 267 6.51 3.84 2.66
C ALA A 267 7.27 3.34 3.89
N GLY A 268 8.19 4.15 4.44
CA GLY A 268 8.94 3.85 5.65
C GLY A 268 8.07 3.60 6.89
N LEU A 269 6.89 4.25 6.98
CA LEU A 269 5.96 4.06 8.11
C LEU A 269 5.41 2.63 8.21
N LEU A 270 5.47 1.83 7.14
CA LEU A 270 5.20 0.39 7.21
C LEU A 270 6.09 -0.28 8.27
N GLY A 271 7.35 0.14 8.39
CA GLY A 271 8.29 -0.37 9.40
C GLY A 271 7.79 -0.18 10.84
N VAL A 272 7.00 0.86 11.11
CA VAL A 272 6.40 1.08 12.44
C VAL A 272 5.41 -0.04 12.78
N ASN A 273 4.54 -0.38 11.82
CA ASN A 273 3.57 -1.47 12.00
C ASN A 273 4.24 -2.83 12.19
N GLU A 274 5.24 -3.13 11.35
CA GLU A 274 5.92 -4.43 11.36
C GLU A 274 6.86 -4.60 12.56
N ILE A 275 7.64 -3.57 12.90
CA ILE A 275 8.74 -3.70 13.88
C ILE A 275 8.30 -3.32 15.29
N LEU A 276 7.60 -2.19 15.49
CA LEU A 276 7.10 -1.84 16.83
C LEU A 276 5.81 -2.57 17.20
N GLY A 277 4.98 -2.88 16.17
CA GLY A 277 3.65 -3.43 16.39
C GLY A 277 3.56 -4.94 16.44
N VAL A 278 4.41 -5.67 15.69
CA VAL A 278 4.22 -7.12 15.49
C VAL A 278 5.45 -7.96 15.73
N SER A 279 6.54 -7.74 14.97
CA SER A 279 7.72 -8.61 15.05
C SER A 279 8.68 -8.27 16.19
N HIS A 280 8.67 -7.01 16.61
CA HIS A 280 9.54 -6.42 17.64
C HIS A 280 11.04 -6.58 17.34
N LYS A 281 11.38 -6.89 16.10
CA LYS A 281 12.73 -7.05 15.56
C LYS A 281 12.72 -6.89 14.05
N ILE A 282 13.88 -6.61 13.46
CA ILE A 282 14.01 -6.68 12.00
C ILE A 282 14.33 -8.11 11.59
N GLN A 283 13.59 -8.62 10.63
CA GLN A 283 13.82 -9.89 9.95
C GLN A 283 14.11 -9.66 8.47
N ALA A 284 14.89 -10.56 7.87
CA ALA A 284 15.14 -10.49 6.44
C ALA A 284 13.81 -10.58 5.65
N GLY A 285 13.60 -9.63 4.73
CA GLY A 285 12.41 -9.62 3.87
C GLY A 285 11.10 -9.23 4.55
N PHE A 286 11.12 -8.54 5.70
CA PHE A 286 9.90 -8.17 6.42
C PHE A 286 8.88 -7.33 5.61
N PRO A 287 9.25 -6.51 4.60
CA PRO A 287 8.25 -5.78 3.82
C PRO A 287 7.36 -6.68 2.93
N ALA A 288 7.77 -7.93 2.71
CA ALA A 288 6.95 -9.02 2.15
C ALA A 288 6.19 -8.69 0.85
N GLY A 289 6.67 -7.74 0.04
CA GLY A 289 6.04 -7.29 -1.20
C GLY A 289 4.94 -6.24 -1.02
N TYR A 290 4.71 -5.75 0.19
CA TYR A 290 3.68 -4.71 0.44
C TYR A 290 3.95 -3.43 -0.35
N GLY A 291 5.22 -3.08 -0.59
CA GLY A 291 5.59 -1.92 -1.40
C GLY A 291 5.12 -2.04 -2.84
N PHE A 292 5.22 -3.23 -3.44
CA PHE A 292 4.72 -3.49 -4.80
C PHE A 292 3.19 -3.53 -4.85
N THR A 293 2.57 -4.21 -3.90
CA THR A 293 1.11 -4.30 -3.81
C THR A 293 0.47 -2.93 -3.58
N GLY A 294 1.15 -2.03 -2.85
CA GLY A 294 0.71 -0.66 -2.64
C GLY A 294 0.51 0.14 -3.93
N ILE A 295 1.26 -0.18 -5.00
CA ILE A 295 1.06 0.42 -6.33
C ILE A 295 -0.34 0.09 -6.85
N ALA A 296 -0.75 -1.17 -6.74
CA ALA A 296 -2.07 -1.61 -7.16
C ALA A 296 -3.19 -0.99 -6.33
N VAL A 297 -2.98 -0.90 -5.01
CA VAL A 297 -3.90 -0.22 -4.08
C VAL A 297 -4.09 1.24 -4.47
N ALA A 298 -3.01 1.96 -4.77
CA ALA A 298 -3.07 3.35 -5.19
C ALA A 298 -3.79 3.53 -6.53
N LEU A 299 -3.48 2.69 -7.52
CA LEU A 299 -4.13 2.74 -8.83
C LEU A 299 -5.62 2.42 -8.74
N MET A 300 -6.01 1.38 -7.98
CA MET A 300 -7.41 1.05 -7.71
C MET A 300 -8.12 2.18 -6.96
N GLY A 301 -7.45 2.81 -6.00
CA GLY A 301 -7.92 3.98 -5.27
C GLY A 301 -7.85 5.28 -6.07
N ARG A 302 -7.47 5.23 -7.38
CA ARG A 302 -7.30 6.39 -8.28
C ARG A 302 -6.37 7.46 -7.72
N ASN A 303 -5.36 7.03 -6.97
CA ASN A 303 -4.39 7.90 -6.30
C ASN A 303 -5.02 8.96 -5.38
N HIS A 304 -6.24 8.70 -4.89
CA HIS A 304 -6.94 9.59 -3.96
C HIS A 304 -7.09 8.93 -2.59
N PRO A 305 -6.77 9.59 -1.46
CA PRO A 305 -6.81 8.97 -0.13
C PRO A 305 -8.16 8.32 0.21
N ILE A 306 -9.29 8.95 -0.16
CA ILE A 306 -10.62 8.36 0.03
C ILE A 306 -10.80 7.05 -0.75
N GLY A 307 -10.20 6.93 -1.93
CA GLY A 307 -10.24 5.69 -2.72
C GLY A 307 -9.22 4.65 -2.26
N ILE A 308 -8.07 5.10 -1.73
CA ILE A 308 -7.03 4.21 -1.21
C ILE A 308 -7.52 3.43 0.02
N LEU A 309 -8.32 4.04 0.89
CA LEU A 309 -8.84 3.36 2.07
C LEU A 309 -9.65 2.09 1.72
N PRO A 310 -10.72 2.13 0.91
CA PRO A 310 -11.46 0.92 0.53
C PRO A 310 -10.63 -0.03 -0.34
N ALA A 311 -9.72 0.47 -1.17
CA ALA A 311 -8.80 -0.39 -1.93
C ALA A 311 -7.85 -1.15 -1.00
N ALA A 312 -7.21 -0.47 -0.04
CA ALA A 312 -6.35 -1.09 0.96
C ALA A 312 -7.11 -2.13 1.81
N PHE A 313 -8.36 -1.84 2.16
CA PHE A 313 -9.22 -2.77 2.89
C PHE A 313 -9.54 -4.02 2.07
N LEU A 314 -9.87 -3.87 0.79
CA LEU A 314 -10.07 -5.01 -0.12
C LEU A 314 -8.82 -5.88 -0.21
N PHE A 315 -7.63 -5.27 -0.32
CA PHE A 315 -6.38 -6.03 -0.32
C PHE A 315 -6.10 -6.70 1.03
N GLY A 316 -6.47 -6.05 2.14
CA GLY A 316 -6.45 -6.65 3.47
C GLY A 316 -7.29 -7.92 3.55
N ILE A 317 -8.52 -7.88 3.00
CA ILE A 317 -9.42 -9.03 2.88
C ILE A 317 -8.77 -10.14 2.04
N LEU A 318 -8.19 -9.80 0.89
CA LEU A 318 -7.54 -10.79 0.02
C LEU A 318 -6.31 -11.42 0.68
N TYR A 319 -5.51 -10.66 1.43
CA TYR A 319 -4.34 -11.21 2.11
C TYR A 319 -4.72 -12.12 3.27
N GLN A 320 -5.65 -11.69 4.12
CA GLN A 320 -6.11 -12.50 5.24
C GLN A 320 -6.94 -13.70 4.78
N GLY A 321 -7.93 -13.46 3.93
CA GLY A 321 -8.77 -14.55 3.40
C GLY A 321 -7.99 -15.53 2.55
N GLY A 322 -6.96 -15.06 1.82
CA GLY A 322 -6.06 -15.91 1.07
C GLY A 322 -5.21 -16.84 1.94
N SER A 323 -4.87 -16.41 3.14
CA SER A 323 -4.21 -17.27 4.13
C SER A 323 -5.11 -18.45 4.52
N GLU A 324 -6.41 -18.22 4.72
CA GLU A 324 -7.38 -19.29 5.00
C GLU A 324 -7.56 -20.22 3.80
N VAL A 325 -7.65 -19.69 2.59
CA VAL A 325 -7.75 -20.52 1.37
C VAL A 325 -6.53 -21.44 1.24
N THR A 326 -5.32 -20.92 1.45
CA THR A 326 -4.11 -21.74 1.36
C THR A 326 -3.96 -22.76 2.50
N PHE A 327 -4.63 -22.54 3.63
CA PHE A 327 -4.65 -23.46 4.76
C PHE A 327 -5.67 -24.59 4.55
N GLU A 328 -6.88 -24.26 4.08
CA GLU A 328 -8.00 -25.19 3.95
C GLU A 328 -8.01 -25.96 2.60
N MET A 329 -7.40 -25.39 1.54
CA MET A 329 -7.36 -25.97 0.19
C MET A 329 -5.95 -26.46 -0.16
N PRO A 330 -5.67 -27.79 -0.04
CA PRO A 330 -4.32 -28.34 -0.22
C PRO A 330 -3.71 -28.12 -1.61
N ASN A 331 -4.57 -28.03 -2.65
CA ASN A 331 -4.11 -27.84 -4.02
C ASN A 331 -3.75 -26.37 -4.33
N ILE A 332 -4.09 -25.43 -3.45
CA ILE A 332 -3.78 -24.01 -3.63
C ILE A 332 -2.58 -23.62 -2.77
N THR A 333 -1.43 -23.53 -3.41
CA THR A 333 -0.22 -23.04 -2.75
C THR A 333 -0.27 -21.52 -2.55
N ARG A 334 0.54 -21.01 -1.63
CA ARG A 334 0.70 -19.56 -1.41
C ARG A 334 1.04 -18.81 -2.70
N TYR A 335 1.90 -19.37 -3.57
CA TYR A 335 2.27 -18.75 -4.85
C TYR A 335 1.11 -18.71 -5.84
N MET A 336 0.28 -19.73 -5.87
CA MET A 336 -0.93 -19.74 -6.70
C MET A 336 -1.91 -18.68 -6.23
N PHE A 337 -2.07 -18.50 -4.92
CA PHE A 337 -2.93 -17.44 -4.40
C PHE A 337 -2.39 -16.04 -4.68
N VAL A 338 -1.07 -15.84 -4.67
CA VAL A 338 -0.44 -14.57 -5.13
C VAL A 338 -0.75 -14.31 -6.61
N ALA A 339 -0.78 -15.35 -7.46
CA ALA A 339 -1.21 -15.21 -8.85
C ALA A 339 -2.70 -14.81 -8.95
N VAL A 340 -3.58 -15.36 -8.12
CA VAL A 340 -5.00 -14.96 -8.02
C VAL A 340 -5.10 -13.48 -7.63
N GLN A 341 -4.34 -13.03 -6.63
CA GLN A 341 -4.27 -11.62 -6.25
C GLN A 341 -3.80 -10.75 -7.41
N GLY A 342 -2.77 -11.18 -8.15
CA GLY A 342 -2.28 -10.50 -9.34
C GLY A 342 -3.34 -10.36 -10.44
N LEU A 343 -4.16 -11.39 -10.66
CA LEU A 343 -5.29 -11.33 -11.59
C LEU A 343 -6.34 -10.31 -11.13
N ILE A 344 -6.68 -10.30 -9.84
CA ILE A 344 -7.62 -9.31 -9.30
C ILE A 344 -7.10 -7.89 -9.51
N ILE A 345 -5.81 -7.65 -9.27
CA ILE A 345 -5.15 -6.37 -9.51
C ILE A 345 -5.24 -5.97 -10.99
N LEU A 346 -4.89 -6.90 -11.88
CA LEU A 346 -4.90 -6.66 -13.32
C LEU A 346 -6.28 -6.24 -13.82
N PHE A 347 -7.31 -7.00 -13.46
CA PHE A 347 -8.67 -6.73 -13.92
C PHE A 347 -9.30 -5.52 -13.25
N SER A 348 -9.08 -5.31 -11.97
CA SER A 348 -9.67 -4.18 -11.24
C SER A 348 -8.96 -2.84 -11.48
N GLY A 349 -7.64 -2.86 -11.71
CA GLY A 349 -6.83 -1.67 -11.90
C GLY A 349 -6.48 -1.38 -13.36
N ALA A 350 -5.71 -2.28 -14.00
CA ALA A 350 -5.15 -2.02 -15.33
C ALA A 350 -6.21 -2.08 -16.44
N LEU A 351 -7.18 -2.98 -16.32
CA LEU A 351 -8.22 -3.18 -17.34
C LEU A 351 -9.47 -2.30 -17.13
N GLU A 352 -9.52 -1.46 -16.09
CA GLU A 352 -10.64 -0.52 -15.90
C GLU A 352 -10.87 0.33 -17.15
N ASN A 353 -9.82 0.86 -17.73
CA ASN A 353 -9.90 1.70 -18.92
C ASN A 353 -10.30 0.94 -20.20
N LEU A 354 -10.15 -0.39 -20.23
CA LEU A 354 -10.56 -1.21 -21.36
C LEU A 354 -12.08 -1.38 -21.41
N PHE A 355 -12.72 -1.65 -20.29
CA PHE A 355 -14.17 -1.94 -20.22
C PHE A 355 -15.02 -0.69 -19.98
N ARG A 356 -14.45 0.33 -19.37
CA ARG A 356 -15.14 1.58 -19.02
C ARG A 356 -15.88 2.22 -20.19
N PRO A 357 -15.29 2.44 -21.40
CA PRO A 357 -16.00 3.06 -22.51
C PRO A 357 -17.19 2.23 -22.99
N GLN A 358 -17.10 0.91 -22.92
CA GLN A 358 -18.15 -0.01 -23.34
C GLN A 358 -19.35 0.05 -22.38
N ILE A 359 -19.08 0.02 -21.07
CA ILE A 359 -20.09 0.11 -20.01
C ILE A 359 -20.78 1.49 -20.07
N GLU A 360 -20.02 2.57 -20.11
CA GLU A 360 -20.54 3.94 -20.18
C GLU A 360 -21.40 4.14 -21.44
N SER A 361 -20.98 3.64 -22.61
CA SER A 361 -21.75 3.74 -23.85
C SER A 361 -23.07 2.98 -23.79
N PHE A 362 -23.09 1.81 -23.16
CA PHE A 362 -24.32 1.03 -22.97
C PHE A 362 -25.35 1.80 -22.15
N PHE A 363 -24.96 2.41 -21.05
CA PHE A 363 -25.86 3.17 -20.20
C PHE A 363 -26.34 4.48 -20.85
N VAL A 364 -25.46 5.21 -21.55
CA VAL A 364 -25.84 6.43 -22.27
C VAL A 364 -26.84 6.12 -23.37
N ARG A 365 -26.64 5.03 -24.11
CA ARG A 365 -27.60 4.62 -25.14
C ARG A 365 -28.97 4.26 -24.55
N ARG A 366 -29.03 3.63 -23.41
CA ARG A 366 -30.26 3.27 -22.73
C ARG A 366 -30.99 4.51 -22.22
N LEU A 367 -30.29 5.44 -21.56
CA LEU A 367 -30.88 6.70 -21.10
C LEU A 367 -31.42 7.56 -22.26
N ASN A 368 -30.71 7.63 -23.39
CA ASN A 368 -31.19 8.36 -24.57
C ASN A 368 -32.42 7.71 -25.21
N ARG A 369 -32.65 6.41 -25.05
CA ARG A 369 -33.88 5.74 -25.48
C ARG A 369 -35.07 6.07 -24.58
N GLU A 370 -34.83 6.17 -23.26
CA GLU A 370 -35.88 6.51 -22.29
C GLU A 370 -36.31 8.00 -22.37
N VAL A 371 -35.44 8.89 -22.86
CA VAL A 371 -35.76 10.32 -23.06
C VAL A 371 -36.47 10.57 -24.38
N ASN A 372 -36.39 9.66 -25.37
CA ASN A 372 -37.02 9.76 -26.66
C ASN A 372 -38.33 8.96 -26.76
N LEU A 373 -38.82 8.39 -25.64
CA LEU A 373 -40.17 7.82 -25.47
C LEU A 373 -41.01 8.75 -24.59
#